data_16cea6491fc79681b84549f0f31be076
#
_entry.id   16cea6491fc79681b84549f0f31be076
#
_cell.length_a   1.000
_cell.length_b   1.000
_cell.length_c   1.000
_cell.angle_alpha   90.00
_cell.angle_beta   90.00
_cell.angle_gamma   90.00
#
_symmetry.space_group_name_H-M   'P 1'
#
loop_
_entity.id
_entity.type
_entity.pdbx_description
1 polymer ?
#
loop_
_entity_poly.entity_id
_entity_poly.type
_entity_poly.pdbx_seq_one_letter_code
_entity_poly.pdbx_strand_id
1 'polypeptide(L)'
;MIFGAITNSWREQLPTHTVKELVGAAVEKGAKHIELRQTCLGECESGAGDDWRPNLDELQSVVEAYPSLTFDLAMALPCLTQTIDPVGDMFQAALAGAKLVGGAQPHLRVVDPAPVEGPWSSPSDIPEEALGLAGLATEAARQGVIMSMENSSLPIRNMAMLVEQVRSMVPEAAGAGLGLCPDPTNQLRRFPDSDPLAELDALPLDMIKLVHFKQ
;
A
#
# COMPACT_ATOMS: atom_id res chain seq x y z
N MET A 1 14.61 11.91 5.25
CA MET A 1 13.81 11.35 4.14
C MET A 1 14.52 10.11 3.63
N ILE A 2 13.80 9.02 3.40
CA ILE A 2 14.34 7.77 2.83
C ILE A 2 13.79 7.65 1.42
N PHE A 3 14.66 7.39 0.45
CA PHE A 3 14.26 7.13 -0.92
C PHE A 3 14.27 5.64 -1.22
N GLY A 4 13.26 5.19 -1.95
CA GLY A 4 13.07 3.79 -2.29
C GLY A 4 12.68 3.59 -3.75
N ALA A 5 12.45 2.33 -4.08
CA ALA A 5 11.90 1.89 -5.35
C ALA A 5 10.72 0.95 -5.11
N ILE A 6 9.89 0.79 -6.13
CA ILE A 6 8.76 -0.13 -6.12
C ILE A 6 8.90 -1.13 -7.26
N THR A 7 8.62 -2.39 -7.00
CA THR A 7 8.85 -3.48 -7.97
C THR A 7 8.03 -3.38 -9.25
N ASN A 8 6.90 -2.67 -9.27
CA ASN A 8 6.14 -2.46 -10.50
C ASN A 8 6.89 -1.58 -11.54
N SER A 9 7.91 -0.83 -11.11
CA SER A 9 8.81 -0.11 -12.03
C SER A 9 9.71 -1.05 -12.82
N TRP A 10 9.82 -2.31 -12.41
CA TRP A 10 10.66 -3.35 -13.01
C TRP A 10 9.86 -4.40 -13.79
N ARG A 11 8.59 -4.15 -14.05
CA ARG A 11 7.68 -5.12 -14.70
C ARG A 11 8.25 -5.72 -15.99
N GLU A 12 8.96 -4.90 -16.78
CA GLU A 12 9.57 -5.35 -18.04
C GLU A 12 10.85 -6.17 -17.82
N GLN A 13 11.51 -6.05 -16.68
CA GLN A 13 12.73 -6.77 -16.30
C GLN A 13 12.44 -8.10 -15.61
N LEU A 14 11.33 -8.21 -14.87
CA LEU A 14 10.95 -9.41 -14.13
C LEU A 14 10.92 -10.72 -14.94
N PRO A 15 10.59 -10.73 -16.26
CA PRO A 15 10.67 -11.97 -17.05
C PRO A 15 12.09 -12.51 -17.24
N THR A 16 13.13 -11.71 -17.02
CA THR A 16 14.53 -12.07 -17.26
C THR A 16 15.46 -11.89 -16.06
N HIS A 17 14.96 -11.29 -15.00
CA HIS A 17 15.71 -11.02 -13.77
C HIS A 17 14.89 -11.38 -12.54
N THR A 18 15.54 -11.89 -11.52
CA THR A 18 14.91 -12.11 -10.21
C THR A 18 14.68 -10.80 -9.47
N VAL A 19 13.71 -10.79 -8.56
CA VAL A 19 13.49 -9.64 -7.65
C VAL A 19 14.76 -9.32 -6.89
N LYS A 20 15.49 -10.32 -6.44
CA LYS A 20 16.76 -10.15 -5.72
C LYS A 20 17.83 -9.40 -6.53
N GLU A 21 17.99 -9.72 -7.82
CA GLU A 21 18.91 -9.00 -8.71
C GLU A 21 18.48 -7.55 -8.92
N LEU A 22 17.19 -7.30 -9.11
CA LEU A 22 16.65 -5.95 -9.32
C LEU A 22 16.75 -5.09 -8.05
N VAL A 23 16.55 -5.67 -6.88
CA VAL A 23 16.81 -5.00 -5.59
C VAL A 23 18.29 -4.63 -5.48
N GLY A 24 19.21 -5.53 -5.86
CA GLY A 24 20.65 -5.24 -5.90
C GLY A 24 20.98 -4.03 -6.76
N ALA A 25 20.41 -3.96 -7.97
CA ALA A 25 20.60 -2.82 -8.87
C ALA A 25 20.05 -1.51 -8.26
N ALA A 26 18.91 -1.56 -7.56
CA ALA A 26 18.35 -0.39 -6.88
C ALA A 26 19.26 0.08 -5.71
N VAL A 27 19.81 -0.86 -4.95
CA VAL A 27 20.78 -0.56 -3.87
C VAL A 27 22.00 0.15 -4.40
N GLU A 28 22.57 -0.30 -5.53
CA GLU A 28 23.69 0.35 -6.20
C GLU A 28 23.38 1.80 -6.62
N LYS A 29 22.11 2.11 -6.87
CA LYS A 29 21.62 3.46 -7.17
C LYS A 29 21.20 4.26 -5.93
N GLY A 30 21.39 3.70 -4.74
CA GLY A 30 21.19 4.40 -3.47
C GLY A 30 19.81 4.20 -2.83
N ALA A 31 18.98 3.28 -3.32
CA ALA A 31 17.73 2.93 -2.65
C ALA A 31 17.99 2.45 -1.22
N LYS A 32 17.11 2.85 -0.30
CA LYS A 32 17.14 2.48 1.11
C LYS A 32 15.82 1.79 1.54
N HIS A 33 14.83 1.79 0.65
CA HIS A 33 13.54 1.16 0.85
C HIS A 33 13.08 0.50 -0.45
N ILE A 34 12.44 -0.67 -0.35
CA ILE A 34 11.83 -1.35 -1.49
C ILE A 34 10.38 -1.71 -1.14
N GLU A 35 9.46 -1.20 -1.93
CA GLU A 35 8.07 -1.62 -1.89
C GLU A 35 7.86 -2.82 -2.83
N LEU A 36 7.49 -3.95 -2.25
CA LEU A 36 7.25 -5.22 -2.91
C LEU A 36 5.77 -5.30 -3.33
N ARG A 37 5.49 -5.07 -4.62
CA ARG A 37 4.12 -4.93 -5.10
C ARG A 37 3.58 -6.22 -5.69
N GLN A 38 2.43 -6.67 -5.21
CA GLN A 38 1.61 -7.76 -5.78
C GLN A 38 1.53 -7.66 -7.31
N THR A 39 1.62 -8.78 -8.01
CA THR A 39 1.68 -8.94 -9.47
C THR A 39 2.96 -8.40 -10.13
N CYS A 40 3.95 -8.04 -9.33
CA CYS A 40 5.28 -7.58 -9.76
C CYS A 40 6.37 -8.12 -8.83
N LEU A 41 6.25 -9.38 -8.40
CA LEU A 41 7.17 -10.06 -7.49
C LEU A 41 7.88 -11.26 -8.14
N GLY A 42 7.63 -11.54 -9.43
CA GLY A 42 8.28 -12.64 -10.13
C GLY A 42 8.20 -13.96 -9.36
N GLU A 43 9.36 -14.53 -9.04
CA GLU A 43 9.48 -15.79 -8.26
C GLU A 43 8.98 -15.66 -6.81
N CYS A 44 8.88 -14.45 -6.29
CA CYS A 44 8.43 -14.18 -4.93
C CYS A 44 6.90 -14.20 -4.77
N GLU A 45 6.15 -14.59 -5.79
CA GLU A 45 4.70 -14.72 -5.73
C GLU A 45 4.18 -15.87 -6.60
N SER A 46 2.95 -16.30 -6.33
CA SER A 46 2.25 -17.31 -7.12
C SER A 46 0.75 -17.03 -7.16
N GLY A 47 0.05 -17.66 -8.09
CA GLY A 47 -1.39 -17.47 -8.27
C GLY A 47 -1.75 -16.11 -8.86
N ALA A 48 -3.05 -15.85 -8.96
CA ALA A 48 -3.60 -14.59 -9.45
C ALA A 48 -5.00 -14.35 -8.85
N GLY A 49 -5.44 -13.09 -8.80
CA GLY A 49 -6.73 -12.76 -8.18
C GLY A 49 -6.79 -13.22 -6.74
N ASP A 50 -7.87 -13.88 -6.34
CA ASP A 50 -8.08 -14.36 -4.97
C ASP A 50 -7.11 -15.52 -4.57
N ASP A 51 -6.53 -16.20 -5.57
CA ASP A 51 -5.52 -17.26 -5.36
C ASP A 51 -4.09 -16.71 -5.25
N TRP A 52 -3.89 -15.39 -5.36
CA TRP A 52 -2.58 -14.80 -5.18
C TRP A 52 -2.01 -15.08 -3.79
N ARG A 53 -0.74 -15.49 -3.76
CA ARG A 53 0.01 -15.71 -2.52
C ARG A 53 1.45 -15.23 -2.68
N PRO A 54 2.02 -14.54 -1.68
CA PRO A 54 3.46 -14.30 -1.62
C PRO A 54 4.20 -15.62 -1.37
N ASN A 55 5.32 -15.82 -2.03
CA ASN A 55 6.25 -16.90 -1.72
C ASN A 55 7.16 -16.44 -0.58
N LEU A 56 6.84 -16.87 0.64
CA LEU A 56 7.52 -16.39 1.84
C LEU A 56 9.00 -16.78 1.89
N ASP A 57 9.37 -17.94 1.37
CA ASP A 57 10.77 -18.40 1.36
C ASP A 57 11.63 -17.53 0.43
N GLU A 58 11.12 -17.21 -0.76
CA GLU A 58 11.81 -16.32 -1.70
C GLU A 58 11.89 -14.89 -1.17
N LEU A 59 10.80 -14.37 -0.59
CA LEU A 59 10.80 -13.06 0.07
C LEU A 59 11.80 -12.99 1.21
N GLN A 60 11.89 -14.04 2.03
CA GLN A 60 12.89 -14.14 3.10
C GLN A 60 14.32 -14.09 2.53
N SER A 61 14.58 -14.83 1.44
CA SER A 61 15.89 -14.79 0.76
C SER A 61 16.27 -13.40 0.25
N VAL A 62 15.29 -12.62 -0.23
CA VAL A 62 15.52 -11.22 -0.65
C VAL A 62 15.87 -10.34 0.54
N VAL A 63 15.08 -10.41 1.62
CA VAL A 63 15.30 -9.58 2.83
C VAL A 63 16.66 -9.89 3.47
N GLU A 64 17.02 -11.16 3.59
CA GLU A 64 18.30 -11.60 4.16
C GLU A 64 19.52 -11.15 3.33
N ALA A 65 19.36 -11.06 2.02
CA ALA A 65 20.41 -10.58 1.14
C ALA A 65 20.70 -9.08 1.30
N TYR A 66 19.71 -8.30 1.78
CA TYR A 66 19.81 -6.84 1.88
C TYR A 66 19.39 -6.33 3.25
N PRO A 67 20.09 -6.70 4.34
CA PRO A 67 19.67 -6.40 5.72
C PRO A 67 19.72 -4.91 6.09
N SER A 68 20.30 -4.07 5.25
CA SER A 68 20.36 -2.62 5.43
C SER A 68 19.17 -1.88 4.81
N LEU A 69 18.32 -2.57 4.04
CA LEU A 69 17.11 -2.01 3.47
C LEU A 69 15.93 -2.16 4.44
N THR A 70 14.97 -1.26 4.27
CA THR A 70 13.61 -1.48 4.75
C THR A 70 12.74 -1.96 3.59
N PHE A 71 11.74 -2.79 3.92
CA PHE A 71 10.80 -3.31 2.95
C PHE A 71 9.37 -3.11 3.45
N ASP A 72 8.45 -3.00 2.50
CA ASP A 72 7.02 -3.18 2.76
C ASP A 72 6.37 -3.99 1.64
N LEU A 73 5.13 -4.40 1.87
CA LEU A 73 4.34 -5.10 0.87
C LEU A 73 3.21 -4.19 0.39
N ALA A 74 2.92 -4.28 -0.91
CA ALA A 74 1.84 -3.53 -1.52
C ALA A 74 0.88 -4.43 -2.29
N MET A 75 -0.41 -4.24 -2.09
CA MET A 75 -1.43 -5.03 -2.79
C MET A 75 -2.52 -4.16 -3.42
N ALA A 76 -3.13 -4.71 -4.48
CA ALA A 76 -4.35 -4.20 -5.07
C ALA A 76 -5.55 -4.91 -4.43
N LEU A 77 -6.47 -4.16 -3.85
CA LEU A 77 -7.64 -4.67 -3.16
C LEU A 77 -8.83 -3.75 -3.41
N PRO A 78 -9.96 -4.22 -3.96
CA PRO A 78 -11.10 -3.38 -4.33
C PRO A 78 -11.92 -2.95 -3.11
N CYS A 79 -11.27 -2.48 -2.05
CA CYS A 79 -11.85 -2.20 -0.74
C CYS A 79 -12.67 -0.90 -0.67
N LEU A 80 -12.64 -0.07 -1.71
CA LEU A 80 -13.50 1.12 -1.80
C LEU A 80 -14.83 0.82 -2.51
N THR A 81 -14.89 -0.29 -3.25
CA THR A 81 -16.02 -0.68 -4.10
C THR A 81 -16.64 -2.00 -3.70
N GLN A 82 -16.00 -2.74 -2.81
CA GLN A 82 -16.45 -4.04 -2.31
C GLN A 82 -16.11 -4.19 -0.83
N THR A 83 -16.99 -4.88 -0.10
CA THR A 83 -16.67 -5.31 1.26
C THR A 83 -15.73 -6.50 1.20
N ILE A 84 -14.54 -6.34 1.77
CA ILE A 84 -13.50 -7.36 1.82
C ILE A 84 -13.53 -8.05 3.18
N ASP A 85 -13.48 -9.38 3.17
CA ASP A 85 -13.36 -10.18 4.39
C ASP A 85 -11.95 -10.00 5.01
N PRO A 86 -11.83 -9.40 6.22
CA PRO A 86 -10.54 -9.21 6.87
C PRO A 86 -9.84 -10.51 7.26
N VAL A 87 -10.56 -11.63 7.32
CA VAL A 87 -9.97 -12.97 7.57
C VAL A 87 -9.87 -13.81 6.30
N GLY A 88 -10.18 -13.23 5.15
CA GLY A 88 -10.06 -13.89 3.84
C GLY A 88 -8.60 -14.21 3.49
N ASP A 89 -8.40 -15.36 2.84
CA ASP A 89 -7.09 -15.95 2.60
C ASP A 89 -6.07 -15.04 1.91
N MET A 90 -6.51 -14.25 0.92
CA MET A 90 -5.62 -13.35 0.19
C MET A 90 -5.13 -12.21 1.09
N PHE A 91 -6.00 -11.59 1.87
CA PHE A 91 -5.61 -10.52 2.79
C PHE A 91 -4.72 -11.05 3.93
N GLN A 92 -5.04 -12.23 4.47
CA GLN A 92 -4.22 -12.88 5.49
C GLN A 92 -2.82 -13.24 4.96
N ALA A 93 -2.72 -13.73 3.72
CA ALA A 93 -1.44 -13.99 3.06
C ALA A 93 -0.63 -12.70 2.87
N ALA A 94 -1.27 -11.59 2.49
CA ALA A 94 -0.61 -10.29 2.38
C ALA A 94 -0.10 -9.79 3.74
N LEU A 95 -0.87 -9.94 4.82
CA LEU A 95 -0.41 -9.61 6.17
C LEU A 95 0.79 -10.45 6.59
N ALA A 96 0.78 -11.76 6.28
CA ALA A 96 1.93 -12.64 6.56
C ALA A 96 3.19 -12.19 5.79
N GLY A 97 3.05 -11.85 4.51
CA GLY A 97 4.14 -11.29 3.71
C GLY A 97 4.67 -9.97 4.28
N ALA A 98 3.77 -9.02 4.60
CA ALA A 98 4.14 -7.73 5.18
C ALA A 98 4.89 -7.88 6.50
N LYS A 99 4.47 -8.83 7.37
CA LYS A 99 5.17 -9.14 8.63
C LYS A 99 6.57 -9.69 8.41
N LEU A 100 6.72 -10.57 7.42
CA LEU A 100 8.00 -11.16 7.10
C LEU A 100 8.99 -10.10 6.60
N VAL A 101 8.57 -9.26 5.65
CA VAL A 101 9.49 -8.32 5.02
C VAL A 101 9.72 -7.03 5.83
N GLY A 102 8.73 -6.61 6.62
CA GLY A 102 8.72 -5.30 7.30
C GLY A 102 9.55 -5.21 8.58
N GLY A 103 10.10 -6.33 9.07
CA GLY A 103 10.96 -6.34 10.26
C GLY A 103 10.27 -5.74 11.49
N ALA A 104 10.86 -4.66 12.04
CA ALA A 104 10.34 -3.99 13.24
C ALA A 104 9.07 -3.17 13.01
N GLN A 105 8.77 -2.82 11.77
CA GLN A 105 7.60 -2.00 11.40
C GLN A 105 6.91 -2.58 10.16
N PRO A 106 6.23 -3.73 10.30
CA PRO A 106 5.50 -4.32 9.19
C PRO A 106 4.48 -3.34 8.60
N HIS A 107 4.52 -3.17 7.28
CA HIS A 107 3.64 -2.25 6.59
C HIS A 107 3.02 -2.90 5.36
N LEU A 108 1.71 -2.76 5.21
CA LEU A 108 0.95 -3.15 4.03
C LEU A 108 0.32 -1.91 3.40
N ARG A 109 0.79 -1.54 2.21
CA ARG A 109 0.13 -0.52 1.41
C ARG A 109 -0.96 -1.15 0.55
N VAL A 110 -2.16 -0.56 0.56
CA VAL A 110 -3.32 -1.00 -0.22
C VAL A 110 -3.71 0.07 -1.23
N VAL A 111 -4.07 -0.35 -2.45
CA VAL A 111 -4.65 0.51 -3.47
C VAL A 111 -5.89 -0.16 -4.04
N ASP A 112 -6.99 0.59 -4.20
CA ASP A 112 -8.13 0.08 -4.95
C ASP A 112 -7.86 0.24 -6.45
N PRO A 113 -7.83 -0.86 -7.23
CA PRO A 113 -7.57 -0.82 -8.65
C PRO A 113 -8.79 -0.37 -9.47
N ALA A 114 -9.99 -0.43 -8.87
CA ALA A 114 -11.23 -0.06 -9.54
C ALA A 114 -11.41 1.47 -9.58
N PRO A 115 -12.04 2.00 -10.63
CA PRO A 115 -12.47 3.40 -10.61
C PRO A 115 -13.57 3.58 -9.56
N VAL A 116 -13.37 4.55 -8.68
CA VAL A 116 -14.37 4.95 -7.67
C VAL A 116 -15.05 6.22 -8.13
N GLU A 117 -16.36 6.31 -7.91
CA GLU A 117 -17.12 7.52 -8.22
C GLU A 117 -16.73 8.63 -7.23
N GLY A 118 -16.47 9.82 -7.75
CA GLY A 118 -16.01 10.97 -6.95
C GLY A 118 -15.68 12.18 -7.83
N PRO A 119 -15.17 13.27 -7.27
CA PRO A 119 -14.68 13.40 -5.89
C PRO A 119 -15.80 13.52 -4.85
N TRP A 120 -15.54 13.08 -3.62
CA TRP A 120 -16.45 13.25 -2.49
C TRP A 120 -16.36 14.67 -1.91
N SER A 121 -17.51 15.22 -1.57
CA SER A 121 -17.61 16.57 -1.01
C SER A 121 -17.75 16.57 0.52
N SER A 122 -18.21 15.46 1.08
CA SER A 122 -18.44 15.29 2.52
C SER A 122 -18.29 13.83 2.94
N PRO A 123 -18.17 13.53 4.24
CA PRO A 123 -18.13 12.15 4.74
C PRO A 123 -19.38 11.32 4.39
N SER A 124 -20.52 11.94 4.13
CA SER A 124 -21.75 11.24 3.71
C SER A 124 -21.69 10.72 2.26
N ASP A 125 -20.71 11.15 1.48
CA ASP A 125 -20.51 10.68 0.11
C ASP A 125 -19.62 9.43 0.05
N ILE A 126 -19.02 9.05 1.18
CA ILE A 126 -18.18 7.83 1.27
C ILE A 126 -19.07 6.61 1.11
N PRO A 127 -18.80 5.71 0.14
CA PRO A 127 -19.54 4.47 -0.02
C PRO A 127 -19.48 3.60 1.26
N GLU A 128 -20.57 2.90 1.55
CA GLU A 128 -20.65 1.99 2.70
C GLU A 128 -19.56 0.89 2.61
N GLU A 129 -19.32 0.38 1.41
CA GLU A 129 -18.27 -0.61 1.13
C GLU A 129 -16.88 -0.12 1.56
N ALA A 130 -16.58 1.17 1.30
CA ALA A 130 -15.30 1.76 1.69
C ALA A 130 -15.12 1.84 3.21
N LEU A 131 -16.19 1.94 3.98
CA LEU A 131 -16.13 1.89 5.45
C LEU A 131 -15.75 0.50 5.97
N GLY A 132 -15.86 -0.56 5.15
CA GLY A 132 -15.33 -1.90 5.42
C GLY A 132 -13.82 -1.91 5.68
N LEU A 133 -13.09 -0.84 5.27
CA LEU A 133 -11.69 -0.61 5.62
C LEU A 133 -11.44 -0.67 7.14
N ALA A 134 -12.46 -0.40 7.97
CA ALA A 134 -12.39 -0.50 9.43
C ALA A 134 -12.04 -1.94 9.89
N GLY A 135 -12.65 -2.95 9.27
CA GLY A 135 -12.36 -4.36 9.56
C GLY A 135 -10.92 -4.72 9.17
N LEU A 136 -10.48 -4.29 7.99
CA LEU A 136 -9.11 -4.53 7.50
C LEU A 136 -8.07 -3.86 8.41
N ALA A 137 -8.27 -2.60 8.78
CA ALA A 137 -7.39 -1.86 9.68
C ALA A 137 -7.31 -2.50 11.07
N THR A 138 -8.44 -2.96 11.61
CA THR A 138 -8.50 -3.65 12.90
C THR A 138 -7.72 -4.97 12.85
N GLU A 139 -7.89 -5.75 11.80
CA GLU A 139 -7.19 -7.03 11.64
C GLU A 139 -5.69 -6.83 11.41
N ALA A 140 -5.29 -5.86 10.57
CA ALA A 140 -3.89 -5.51 10.38
C ALA A 140 -3.22 -5.11 11.70
N ALA A 141 -3.85 -4.23 12.48
CA ALA A 141 -3.35 -3.81 13.79
C ALA A 141 -3.26 -4.96 14.80
N ARG A 142 -4.26 -5.88 14.81
CA ARG A 142 -4.21 -7.09 15.65
C ARG A 142 -2.98 -7.95 15.36
N GLN A 143 -2.50 -7.93 14.12
CA GLN A 143 -1.30 -8.63 13.70
C GLN A 143 -0.01 -7.78 13.77
N GLY A 144 -0.09 -6.54 14.25
CA GLY A 144 1.06 -5.64 14.35
C GLY A 144 1.51 -5.07 13.00
N VAL A 145 0.61 -5.00 12.02
CA VAL A 145 0.89 -4.46 10.68
C VAL A 145 0.29 -3.06 10.55
N ILE A 146 1.12 -2.10 10.16
CA ILE A 146 0.69 -0.76 9.75
C ILE A 146 0.02 -0.89 8.37
N MET A 147 -1.06 -0.15 8.13
CA MET A 147 -1.74 -0.15 6.84
C MET A 147 -1.84 1.27 6.28
N SER A 148 -1.61 1.43 4.98
CA SER A 148 -1.84 2.71 4.30
C SER A 148 -2.64 2.54 3.02
N MET A 149 -3.42 3.59 2.71
CA MET A 149 -4.24 3.67 1.52
C MET A 149 -3.61 4.60 0.49
N GLU A 150 -3.36 4.08 -0.72
CA GLU A 150 -2.94 4.90 -1.86
C GLU A 150 -4.17 5.47 -2.58
N ASN A 151 -4.12 6.74 -2.94
CA ASN A 151 -5.12 7.33 -3.81
C ASN A 151 -4.88 6.89 -5.27
N SER A 152 -5.83 6.15 -5.86
CA SER A 152 -5.79 5.73 -7.26
C SER A 152 -6.67 6.63 -8.14
N SER A 153 -7.98 6.58 -7.92
CA SER A 153 -8.99 7.29 -8.72
C SER A 153 -9.62 8.50 -8.02
N LEU A 154 -9.24 8.76 -6.77
CA LEU A 154 -9.75 9.85 -5.95
C LEU A 154 -8.66 10.87 -5.59
N PRO A 155 -9.01 12.12 -5.28
CA PRO A 155 -8.08 13.09 -4.71
C PRO A 155 -7.50 12.63 -3.36
N ILE A 156 -6.32 13.13 -3.03
CA ILE A 156 -5.65 12.85 -1.75
C ILE A 156 -6.56 13.24 -0.57
N ARG A 157 -7.24 14.41 -0.64
CA ARG A 157 -8.18 14.86 0.39
C ARG A 157 -9.34 13.89 0.62
N ASN A 158 -9.82 13.19 -0.41
CA ASN A 158 -10.90 12.21 -0.26
C ASN A 158 -10.41 10.96 0.48
N MET A 159 -9.19 10.51 0.19
CA MET A 159 -8.59 9.42 0.95
C MET A 159 -8.30 9.81 2.40
N ALA A 160 -7.92 11.07 2.65
CA ALA A 160 -7.77 11.58 4.01
C ALA A 160 -9.11 11.56 4.76
N MET A 161 -10.19 12.04 4.12
CA MET A 161 -11.55 11.99 4.68
C MET A 161 -11.98 10.55 5.03
N LEU A 162 -11.71 9.59 4.16
CA LEU A 162 -11.99 8.17 4.44
C LEU A 162 -11.19 7.66 5.65
N VAL A 163 -9.88 7.92 5.66
CA VAL A 163 -9.01 7.47 6.77
C VAL A 163 -9.43 8.08 8.10
N GLU A 164 -9.78 9.38 8.13
CA GLU A 164 -10.31 10.05 9.33
C GLU A 164 -11.61 9.40 9.81
N GLN A 165 -12.54 9.17 8.88
CA GLN A 165 -13.82 8.51 9.20
C GLN A 165 -13.58 7.10 9.78
N VAL A 166 -12.75 6.29 9.14
CA VAL A 166 -12.42 4.94 9.60
C VAL A 166 -11.70 4.95 10.95
N ARG A 167 -10.73 5.87 11.15
CA ARG A 167 -10.05 6.04 12.43
C ARG A 167 -11.02 6.31 13.59
N SER A 168 -12.13 7.02 13.33
CA SER A 168 -13.16 7.28 14.33
C SER A 168 -14.03 6.05 14.67
N MET A 169 -14.01 5.01 13.83
CA MET A 169 -14.84 3.81 13.97
C MET A 169 -14.10 2.63 14.61
N VAL A 170 -12.77 2.70 14.72
CA VAL A 170 -11.92 1.59 15.17
C VAL A 170 -11.25 1.90 16.50
N PRO A 171 -10.72 0.89 17.24
CA PRO A 171 -9.89 1.13 18.42
C PRO A 171 -8.69 2.04 18.10
N GLU A 172 -8.27 2.86 19.06
CA GLU A 172 -7.20 3.85 18.91
C GLU A 172 -5.92 3.25 18.29
N ALA A 173 -5.51 2.07 18.75
CA ALA A 173 -4.31 1.40 18.21
C ALA A 173 -4.46 1.04 16.71
N ALA A 174 -5.64 0.63 16.28
CA ALA A 174 -5.93 0.35 14.87
C ALA A 174 -5.98 1.65 14.05
N GLY A 175 -6.60 2.70 14.60
CA GLY A 175 -6.62 4.02 13.97
C GLY A 175 -5.22 4.61 13.81
N ALA A 176 -4.36 4.51 14.83
CA ALA A 176 -2.97 4.97 14.74
C ALA A 176 -2.14 4.19 13.70
N GLY A 177 -2.44 2.92 13.50
CA GLY A 177 -1.82 2.06 12.48
C GLY A 177 -2.31 2.31 11.05
N LEU A 178 -3.47 2.92 10.85
CA LEU A 178 -4.01 3.25 9.54
C LEU A 178 -3.53 4.63 9.06
N GLY A 179 -3.14 4.75 7.80
CA GLY A 179 -2.75 6.04 7.23
C GLY A 179 -2.86 6.09 5.71
N LEU A 180 -2.10 6.99 5.12
CA LEU A 180 -2.10 7.27 3.68
C LEU A 180 -0.75 6.96 3.04
N CYS A 181 -0.82 6.59 1.77
CA CYS A 181 0.25 6.66 0.79
C CYS A 181 -0.18 7.63 -0.32
N PRO A 182 -0.02 8.96 -0.15
CA PRO A 182 -0.36 9.91 -1.19
C PRO A 182 0.46 9.69 -2.46
N ASP A 183 -0.21 9.70 -3.62
CA ASP A 183 0.38 9.70 -4.95
C ASP A 183 -0.13 10.92 -5.75
N PRO A 184 0.61 12.02 -5.78
CA PRO A 184 0.26 13.22 -6.52
C PRO A 184 0.06 12.97 -8.02
N THR A 185 0.82 12.03 -8.61
CA THR A 185 0.72 11.73 -10.05
C THR A 185 -0.60 11.02 -10.39
N ASN A 186 -1.07 10.11 -9.53
CA ASN A 186 -2.38 9.47 -9.72
C ASN A 186 -3.49 10.52 -9.71
N GLN A 187 -3.42 11.49 -8.80
CA GLN A 187 -4.40 12.58 -8.75
C GLN A 187 -4.37 13.44 -10.02
N LEU A 188 -3.19 13.89 -10.47
CA LEU A 188 -3.06 14.72 -11.67
C LEU A 188 -3.56 14.04 -12.94
N ARG A 189 -3.41 12.71 -13.05
CA ARG A 189 -3.95 11.94 -14.18
C ARG A 189 -5.48 12.01 -14.26
N ARG A 190 -6.15 12.06 -13.12
CA ARG A 190 -7.61 12.05 -13.03
C ARG A 190 -8.19 13.46 -12.93
N PHE A 191 -7.49 14.34 -12.23
CA PHE A 191 -7.87 15.71 -11.90
C PHE A 191 -6.73 16.67 -12.27
N PRO A 192 -6.50 16.94 -13.57
CA PRO A 192 -5.33 17.69 -14.04
C PRO A 192 -5.26 19.14 -13.53
N ASP A 193 -6.42 19.72 -13.18
CA ASP A 193 -6.53 21.08 -12.67
C ASP A 193 -6.44 21.17 -11.13
N SER A 194 -6.20 20.03 -10.44
CA SER A 194 -6.04 20.01 -8.98
C SER A 194 -4.62 20.39 -8.56
N ASP A 195 -4.44 20.76 -7.29
CA ASP A 195 -3.14 20.96 -6.67
C ASP A 195 -2.86 19.86 -5.61
N PRO A 196 -2.35 18.70 -6.04
CA PRO A 196 -2.09 17.60 -5.11
C PRO A 196 -0.96 17.89 -4.13
N LEU A 197 -0.06 18.82 -4.42
CA LEU A 197 1.02 19.20 -3.50
C LEU A 197 0.47 20.04 -2.35
N ALA A 198 -0.45 20.97 -2.64
CA ALA A 198 -1.16 21.71 -1.59
C ALA A 198 -2.03 20.77 -0.72
N GLU A 199 -2.68 19.75 -1.33
CA GLU A 199 -3.43 18.74 -0.57
C GLU A 199 -2.51 17.91 0.30
N LEU A 200 -1.33 17.51 -0.19
CA LEU A 200 -0.32 16.76 0.57
C LEU A 200 0.24 17.58 1.74
N ASP A 201 0.54 18.87 1.53
CA ASP A 201 1.07 19.77 2.56
C ASP A 201 0.05 20.02 3.69
N ALA A 202 -1.24 19.92 3.39
CA ALA A 202 -2.32 20.08 4.36
C ALA A 202 -2.55 18.83 5.25
N LEU A 203 -1.94 17.67 4.92
CA LEU A 203 -2.14 16.46 5.71
C LEU A 203 -1.38 16.49 7.04
N PRO A 204 -1.98 15.96 8.12
CA PRO A 204 -1.25 15.66 9.34
C PRO A 204 -0.13 14.66 9.09
N LEU A 205 1.09 14.93 9.59
CA LEU A 205 2.26 14.06 9.35
C LEU A 205 2.07 12.63 9.87
N ASP A 206 1.33 12.44 10.96
CA ASP A 206 1.04 11.10 11.51
C ASP A 206 0.13 10.27 10.60
N MET A 207 -0.61 10.92 9.72
CA MET A 207 -1.45 10.24 8.72
C MET A 207 -0.62 9.70 7.54
N ILE A 208 0.52 10.29 7.22
CA ILE A 208 1.35 9.88 6.08
C ILE A 208 2.26 8.72 6.53
N LYS A 209 2.14 7.56 5.87
CA LYS A 209 3.02 6.39 6.12
C LYS A 209 4.08 6.24 5.03
N LEU A 210 3.72 6.54 3.79
CA LEU A 210 4.57 6.47 2.61
C LEU A 210 4.11 7.55 1.63
N VAL A 211 4.95 7.96 0.69
CA VAL A 211 4.57 8.87 -0.42
C VAL A 211 5.11 8.31 -1.72
N HIS A 212 4.28 8.24 -2.75
CA HIS A 212 4.69 7.88 -4.09
C HIS A 212 4.95 9.13 -4.94
N PHE A 213 6.12 9.16 -5.57
CA PHE A 213 6.44 10.12 -6.63
C PHE A 213 6.75 9.36 -7.91
N LYS A 214 6.04 9.67 -8.98
CA LYS A 214 6.21 9.09 -10.32
C LYS A 214 6.56 10.19 -11.32
N GLN A 215 7.36 9.83 -12.30
CA GLN A 215 7.65 10.69 -13.46
C GLN A 215 6.76 10.31 -14.64
#